data_70c6740d2ba053abf6d8101b5c769052
#
_entry.id   70c6740d2ba053abf6d8101b5c769052
#
_cell.length_a   1.000
_cell.length_b   1.000
_cell.length_c   1.000
_cell.angle_alpha   90.00
_cell.angle_beta   90.00
_cell.angle_gamma   90.00
#
_symmetry.space_group_name_H-M   'P 1'
#
loop_
_entity.id
_entity.type
_entity.pdbx_description
1 polymer ?
#
loop_
_entity_poly.entity_id
_entity_poly.type
_entity_poly.pdbx_seq_one_letter_code
_entity_poly.pdbx_strand_id
1 'polypeptide(L)'
;MKTLKHWSLHQQLEHHVELTVDGQHTLCLYVLEENLFRVLLKRQGQLALDRTWSIAPQQDVPWEGRARDDLSGFSLPAWQLAQEGDTLTIATRQLRVTVYQPLWLEWSYRDEAGEWQPLANDRPTSAYLANAHGDGVAHYLSRRKDERFYGLGEKAGDLQRTGKRYEMRNLDAMGYNAVSTDPLYKHIPFTITQRSDISYGLFYDNLSSCWLDLGNEIDNYHTAYRRWQAEAGDIDYYLFTGKQVLDVTKAFVRLTGKTLFGPKWSLGYSGSTMHYTDAPDAQNQLMNFIRLCEQHAIPCDSFQLSSGYTSINGKRYVFNWNYDKVPQPKVMSQSFHDAGLKLAANIKPCLLQDH
;
A
#
# COMPACT_ATOMS: atom_id res chain seq x y z
N MET A 1 14.22 -7.23 -18.41
CA MET A 1 14.71 -6.04 -17.67
C MET A 1 16.22 -6.03 -17.66
N LYS A 2 16.84 -4.84 -17.67
CA LYS A 2 18.29 -4.64 -17.56
C LYS A 2 18.64 -4.30 -16.12
N THR A 3 19.71 -4.91 -15.60
CA THR A 3 20.26 -4.58 -14.28
C THR A 3 20.97 -3.25 -14.31
N LEU A 4 20.72 -2.39 -13.35
CA LEU A 4 21.44 -1.16 -13.10
C LEU A 4 22.67 -1.45 -12.23
N LYS A 5 23.84 -0.92 -12.61
CA LYS A 5 25.12 -1.40 -12.03
C LYS A 5 26.06 -0.31 -11.52
N HIS A 6 26.31 0.70 -12.33
CA HIS A 6 27.36 1.66 -12.01
C HIS A 6 26.76 2.94 -11.44
N TRP A 7 27.29 3.38 -10.35
CA TRP A 7 26.89 4.65 -9.77
C TRP A 7 28.09 5.56 -9.48
N SER A 8 27.82 6.84 -9.42
CA SER A 8 28.75 7.85 -8.92
C SER A 8 27.98 8.88 -8.10
N LEU A 9 28.63 9.44 -7.08
CA LEU A 9 28.05 10.54 -6.32
C LEU A 9 27.86 11.75 -7.26
N HIS A 10 26.61 12.19 -7.39
CA HIS A 10 26.29 13.40 -8.14
C HIS A 10 26.33 14.63 -7.24
N GLN A 11 25.56 14.62 -6.15
CA GLN A 11 25.55 15.71 -5.18
C GLN A 11 25.02 15.26 -3.82
N GLN A 12 25.46 15.99 -2.79
CA GLN A 12 24.88 15.94 -1.44
C GLN A 12 24.01 17.18 -1.23
N LEU A 13 22.77 16.98 -0.80
CA LEU A 13 21.82 18.03 -0.45
C LEU A 13 21.54 17.98 1.06
N GLU A 14 20.75 18.91 1.55
CA GLU A 14 20.49 19.04 2.99
C GLU A 14 19.92 17.76 3.62
N HIS A 15 18.98 17.09 2.92
CA HIS A 15 18.23 15.94 3.45
C HIS A 15 18.36 14.68 2.60
N HIS A 16 19.19 14.67 1.56
CA HIS A 16 19.40 13.50 0.70
C HIS A 16 20.70 13.58 -0.10
N VAL A 17 21.03 12.44 -0.66
CA VAL A 17 22.12 12.27 -1.62
C VAL A 17 21.55 11.85 -2.95
N GLU A 18 22.10 12.38 -4.04
CA GLU A 18 21.79 11.95 -5.39
C GLU A 18 23.00 11.24 -6.02
N LEU A 19 22.76 10.07 -6.59
CA LEU A 19 23.72 9.29 -7.35
C LEU A 19 23.29 9.24 -8.80
N THR A 20 24.24 9.43 -9.72
CA THR A 20 24.05 9.11 -11.13
C THR A 20 24.24 7.62 -11.33
N VAL A 21 23.25 6.94 -11.91
CA VAL A 21 23.28 5.49 -12.14
C VAL A 21 23.27 5.20 -13.63
N ASP A 22 24.24 4.37 -14.07
CA ASP A 22 24.49 4.01 -15.47
C ASP A 22 24.54 5.24 -16.41
N GLY A 23 24.97 6.40 -15.90
CA GLY A 23 25.14 7.64 -16.65
C GLY A 23 23.84 8.33 -17.07
N GLN A 24 22.66 7.82 -16.69
CA GLN A 24 21.37 8.34 -17.16
C GLN A 24 20.25 8.37 -16.12
N HIS A 25 20.32 7.58 -15.07
CA HIS A 25 19.30 7.53 -14.02
C HIS A 25 19.77 8.27 -12.78
N THR A 26 18.86 8.68 -11.93
CA THR A 26 19.18 9.29 -10.63
C THR A 26 18.61 8.44 -9.50
N LEU A 27 19.49 7.99 -8.60
CA LEU A 27 19.08 7.36 -7.35
C LEU A 27 19.21 8.38 -6.21
N CYS A 28 18.10 8.66 -5.55
CA CYS A 28 18.05 9.57 -4.40
C CYS A 28 17.89 8.75 -3.12
N LEU A 29 18.69 9.05 -2.12
CA LEU A 29 18.66 8.45 -0.78
C LEU A 29 18.31 9.55 0.22
N TYR A 30 17.06 9.59 0.67
CA TYR A 30 16.54 10.58 1.62
C TYR A 30 16.64 10.09 3.05
N VAL A 31 17.07 10.97 3.93
CA VAL A 31 17.01 10.79 5.39
C VAL A 31 15.79 11.54 5.90
N LEU A 32 14.72 10.84 6.24
CA LEU A 32 13.45 11.44 6.63
C LEU A 32 13.27 11.52 8.15
N GLU A 33 13.59 10.43 8.85
CA GLU A 33 13.58 10.35 10.31
C GLU A 33 14.77 9.52 10.80
N GLU A 34 15.03 9.46 12.10
CA GLU A 34 16.17 8.71 12.66
C GLU A 34 16.17 7.23 12.24
N ASN A 35 14.98 6.65 12.05
CA ASN A 35 14.78 5.25 11.71
C ASN A 35 13.97 5.05 10.40
N LEU A 36 13.82 6.11 9.58
CA LEU A 36 13.06 6.05 8.32
C LEU A 36 13.83 6.74 7.20
N PHE A 37 14.15 5.96 6.17
CA PHE A 37 14.80 6.43 4.94
C PHE A 37 13.92 6.13 3.75
N ARG A 38 14.11 6.93 2.68
CA ARG A 38 13.46 6.71 1.38
C ARG A 38 14.50 6.53 0.29
N VAL A 39 14.26 5.58 -0.60
CA VAL A 39 15.06 5.34 -1.80
C VAL A 39 14.18 5.56 -3.01
N LEU A 40 14.58 6.50 -3.86
CA LEU A 40 13.85 6.87 -5.08
C LEU A 40 14.76 6.78 -6.28
N LEU A 41 14.48 5.86 -7.19
CA LEU A 41 15.16 5.76 -8.48
C LEU A 41 14.31 6.43 -9.56
N LYS A 42 14.79 7.58 -10.03
CA LYS A 42 14.21 8.33 -11.15
C LYS A 42 14.83 7.87 -12.47
N ARG A 43 14.04 7.25 -13.33
CA ARG A 43 14.52 6.81 -14.65
C ARG A 43 14.79 8.01 -15.53
N GLN A 44 15.98 8.05 -16.17
CA GLN A 44 16.43 9.18 -16.98
C GLN A 44 16.37 10.54 -16.24
N GLY A 45 16.55 10.50 -14.91
CA GLY A 45 16.52 11.66 -14.05
C GLY A 45 15.13 12.29 -13.83
N GLN A 46 14.05 11.64 -14.29
CA GLN A 46 12.69 12.17 -14.22
C GLN A 46 11.76 11.24 -13.42
N LEU A 47 10.79 11.82 -12.73
CA LEU A 47 9.71 11.10 -12.08
C LEU A 47 8.68 10.62 -13.11
N ALA A 48 8.24 9.37 -13.01
CA ALA A 48 7.11 8.87 -13.78
C ALA A 48 5.78 9.49 -13.33
N LEU A 49 5.67 9.77 -12.02
CA LEU A 49 4.56 10.49 -11.41
C LEU A 49 5.12 11.42 -10.33
N ASP A 50 4.88 12.72 -10.45
CA ASP A 50 5.41 13.76 -9.56
C ASP A 50 4.66 13.91 -8.23
N ARG A 51 3.61 13.13 -8.01
CA ARG A 51 2.69 13.21 -6.87
C ARG A 51 2.48 11.86 -6.19
N THR A 52 2.08 11.94 -4.93
CA THR A 52 1.64 10.77 -4.15
C THR A 52 0.41 11.11 -3.31
N TRP A 53 -0.46 10.11 -3.14
CA TRP A 53 -1.60 10.14 -2.22
C TRP A 53 -1.40 9.20 -1.02
N SER A 54 -0.25 8.52 -0.99
CA SER A 54 0.05 7.53 0.04
C SER A 54 0.88 8.07 1.20
N ILE A 55 1.54 9.21 1.03
CA ILE A 55 2.45 9.79 2.02
C ILE A 55 1.79 10.97 2.71
N ALA A 56 1.51 10.82 4.01
CA ALA A 56 0.76 11.77 4.82
C ALA A 56 1.32 11.92 6.25
N PRO A 57 2.59 12.33 6.43
CA PRO A 57 3.22 12.43 7.76
C PRO A 57 2.55 13.46 8.67
N GLN A 58 1.77 14.38 8.14
CA GLN A 58 0.94 15.35 8.87
C GLN A 58 -0.53 14.92 8.96
N GLN A 59 -0.83 13.69 8.54
CA GLN A 59 -2.16 13.05 8.59
C GLN A 59 -3.18 13.59 7.58
N ASP A 60 -2.76 14.38 6.62
CA ASP A 60 -3.60 14.86 5.53
C ASP A 60 -2.82 14.92 4.21
N VAL A 61 -3.53 14.71 3.09
CA VAL A 61 -3.01 14.84 1.74
C VAL A 61 -4.01 15.66 0.92
N PRO A 62 -3.57 16.68 0.19
CA PRO A 62 -4.44 17.41 -0.72
C PRO A 62 -5.10 16.46 -1.72
N TRP A 63 -6.31 16.78 -2.18
CA TRP A 63 -7.03 15.93 -3.14
C TRP A 63 -6.26 15.79 -4.47
N GLU A 64 -5.45 16.80 -4.84
CA GLU A 64 -4.54 16.78 -5.99
C GLU A 64 -3.30 15.88 -5.79
N GLY A 65 -3.10 15.38 -4.60
CA GLY A 65 -1.90 14.67 -4.19
C GLY A 65 -0.82 15.60 -3.65
N ARG A 66 0.12 15.02 -2.91
CA ARG A 66 1.32 15.65 -2.37
C ARG A 66 2.46 15.57 -3.39
N ALA A 67 3.24 16.63 -3.57
CA ALA A 67 4.44 16.56 -4.41
C ALA A 67 5.44 15.55 -3.82
N ARG A 68 6.11 14.77 -4.68
CA ARG A 68 7.04 13.71 -4.23
C ARG A 68 8.32 14.25 -3.60
N ASP A 69 8.68 15.49 -3.87
CA ASP A 69 9.82 16.18 -3.28
C ASP A 69 9.47 16.98 -2.01
N ASP A 70 8.20 17.03 -1.63
CA ASP A 70 7.77 17.67 -0.39
C ASP A 70 8.19 16.83 0.82
N LEU A 71 9.08 17.37 1.66
CA LEU A 71 9.59 16.75 2.88
C LEU A 71 8.92 17.28 4.14
N SER A 72 7.92 18.14 4.03
CA SER A 72 7.22 18.70 5.20
C SER A 72 6.57 17.59 6.04
N GLY A 73 6.54 17.77 7.35
CA GLY A 73 5.98 16.81 8.30
C GLY A 73 6.93 15.70 8.75
N PHE A 74 8.10 15.55 8.12
CA PHE A 74 9.19 14.69 8.62
C PHE A 74 10.10 15.46 9.59
N SER A 75 10.80 14.73 10.47
CA SER A 75 11.69 15.35 11.46
C SER A 75 13.01 15.82 10.90
N LEU A 76 13.44 15.27 9.77
CA LEU A 76 14.66 15.60 9.02
C LEU A 76 15.90 15.72 9.93
N PRO A 77 16.32 14.63 10.62
CA PRO A 77 17.40 14.66 11.58
C PRO A 77 18.74 14.92 10.92
N ALA A 78 19.72 15.29 11.74
CA ALA A 78 21.12 15.34 11.32
C ALA A 78 21.62 13.94 10.92
N TRP A 79 22.44 13.87 9.88
CA TRP A 79 22.97 12.63 9.33
C TRP A 79 24.42 12.82 8.85
N GLN A 80 25.10 11.72 8.64
CA GLN A 80 26.49 11.70 8.20
C GLN A 80 26.60 10.99 6.85
N LEU A 81 27.49 11.51 6.01
CA LEU A 81 27.91 10.91 4.75
C LEU A 81 29.38 10.57 4.84
N ALA A 82 29.73 9.33 4.47
CA ALA A 82 31.10 8.88 4.31
C ALA A 82 31.25 8.14 2.99
N GLN A 83 32.31 8.41 2.26
CA GLN A 83 32.68 7.67 1.04
C GLN A 83 34.06 7.06 1.22
N GLU A 84 34.14 5.75 1.07
CA GLU A 84 35.39 4.98 1.20
C GLU A 84 35.53 4.05 -0.02
N GLY A 85 36.46 4.38 -0.91
CA GLY A 85 36.63 3.64 -2.16
C GLY A 85 35.34 3.59 -2.98
N ASP A 86 34.85 2.39 -3.24
CA ASP A 86 33.65 2.12 -4.05
C ASP A 86 32.38 2.01 -3.19
N THR A 87 32.41 2.48 -1.96
CA THR A 87 31.24 2.48 -1.07
C THR A 87 30.86 3.87 -0.60
N LEU A 88 29.55 4.11 -0.43
CA LEU A 88 28.99 5.32 0.12
C LEU A 88 28.08 4.95 1.29
N THR A 89 28.31 5.54 2.45
CA THR A 89 27.53 5.28 3.67
C THR A 89 26.80 6.54 4.12
N ILE A 90 25.51 6.38 4.41
CA ILE A 90 24.63 7.41 4.97
C ILE A 90 24.10 6.90 6.31
N ALA A 91 24.24 7.67 7.38
CA ALA A 91 23.85 7.24 8.72
C ALA A 91 23.21 8.35 9.53
N THR A 92 22.13 8.00 10.24
CA THR A 92 21.62 8.71 11.42
C THR A 92 22.16 8.06 12.69
N ARG A 93 21.61 8.39 13.84
CA ARG A 93 21.94 7.70 15.10
C ARG A 93 21.35 6.28 15.17
N GLN A 94 20.31 5.95 14.40
CA GLN A 94 19.58 4.69 14.52
C GLN A 94 19.66 3.80 13.27
N LEU A 95 19.75 4.37 12.09
CA LEU A 95 19.71 3.67 10.83
C LEU A 95 20.87 4.07 9.92
N ARG A 96 21.43 3.10 9.23
CA ARG A 96 22.52 3.28 8.27
C ARG A 96 22.27 2.51 7.00
N VAL A 97 22.56 3.13 5.86
CA VAL A 97 22.59 2.48 4.54
C VAL A 97 23.98 2.65 3.93
N THR A 98 24.49 1.56 3.37
CA THR A 98 25.73 1.54 2.58
C THR A 98 25.41 1.14 1.15
N VAL A 99 25.87 1.93 0.20
CA VAL A 99 25.73 1.68 -1.24
C VAL A 99 27.04 1.11 -1.78
N TYR A 100 26.96 0.00 -2.48
CA TYR A 100 28.10 -0.74 -3.04
C TYR A 100 28.16 -0.69 -4.57
N GLN A 101 29.32 -0.95 -5.13
CA GLN A 101 29.53 -1.29 -6.53
C GLN A 101 29.58 -2.83 -6.70
N PRO A 102 28.89 -3.41 -7.70
CA PRO A 102 27.82 -2.82 -8.51
C PRO A 102 26.63 -2.43 -7.64
N LEU A 103 25.70 -1.62 -8.12
CA LEU A 103 24.62 -1.03 -7.33
C LEU A 103 23.79 -2.04 -6.54
N TRP A 104 23.97 -2.06 -5.23
CA TRP A 104 23.12 -2.69 -4.23
C TRP A 104 23.30 -2.00 -2.88
N LEU A 105 22.31 -2.09 -2.01
CA LEU A 105 22.25 -1.42 -0.72
C LEU A 105 22.27 -2.42 0.43
N GLU A 106 23.02 -2.09 1.49
CA GLU A 106 23.02 -2.79 2.77
C GLU A 106 22.52 -1.87 3.86
N TRP A 107 21.63 -2.37 4.69
CA TRP A 107 21.01 -1.66 5.80
C TRP A 107 21.48 -2.21 7.15
N SER A 108 21.76 -1.31 8.08
CA SER A 108 22.10 -1.65 9.45
C SER A 108 21.32 -0.78 10.42
N TYR A 109 20.96 -1.33 11.56
CA TYR A 109 20.35 -0.60 12.67
C TYR A 109 21.29 -0.55 13.85
N ARG A 110 21.14 0.44 14.71
CA ARG A 110 21.92 0.53 15.95
C ARG A 110 21.14 -0.14 17.08
N ASP A 111 21.77 -1.12 17.73
CA ASP A 111 21.18 -1.85 18.85
C ASP A 111 21.22 -1.05 20.16
N GLU A 112 20.70 -1.64 21.24
CA GLU A 112 20.66 -1.00 22.57
C GLU A 112 22.07 -0.78 23.19
N ALA A 113 23.06 -1.55 22.76
CA ALA A 113 24.46 -1.37 23.15
C ALA A 113 25.17 -0.27 22.36
N GLY A 114 24.50 0.29 21.34
CA GLY A 114 25.05 1.30 20.45
C GLY A 114 25.84 0.74 19.26
N GLU A 115 25.80 -0.57 19.04
CA GLU A 115 26.53 -1.25 17.98
C GLU A 115 25.66 -1.40 16.71
N TRP A 116 26.33 -1.34 15.53
CA TRP A 116 25.67 -1.54 14.27
C TRP A 116 25.43 -3.01 13.97
N GLN A 117 24.16 -3.38 13.83
CA GLN A 117 23.71 -4.73 13.50
C GLN A 117 23.15 -4.81 12.08
N PRO A 118 23.34 -5.93 11.36
CA PRO A 118 22.75 -6.12 10.02
C PRO A 118 21.23 -6.11 10.08
N LEU A 119 20.58 -5.34 9.23
CA LEU A 119 19.13 -5.26 9.13
C LEU A 119 18.61 -6.01 7.90
N ALA A 120 18.94 -5.52 6.74
CA ALA A 120 18.50 -6.03 5.44
C ALA A 120 19.59 -5.73 4.39
N ASN A 121 19.56 -6.44 3.29
CA ASN A 121 20.38 -6.09 2.14
C ASN A 121 19.68 -6.43 0.84
N ASP A 122 19.99 -5.67 -0.17
CA ASP A 122 19.63 -5.99 -1.55
C ASP A 122 20.35 -7.27 -2.02
N ARG A 123 19.87 -7.86 -3.09
CA ARG A 123 20.58 -8.96 -3.75
C ARG A 123 21.83 -8.41 -4.44
N PRO A 124 23.04 -8.81 -4.07
CA PRO A 124 24.26 -8.14 -4.54
C PRO A 124 24.52 -8.19 -6.06
N THR A 125 23.96 -9.18 -6.74
CA THR A 125 24.23 -9.42 -8.16
C THR A 125 23.26 -8.72 -9.12
N SER A 126 22.09 -8.30 -8.68
CA SER A 126 21.07 -7.72 -9.57
C SER A 126 19.93 -7.16 -8.72
N ALA A 127 20.19 -6.05 -8.04
CA ALA A 127 19.24 -5.46 -7.10
C ALA A 127 18.15 -4.64 -7.80
N TYR A 128 18.53 -3.71 -8.64
CA TYR A 128 17.66 -2.76 -9.32
C TYR A 128 17.61 -3.05 -10.82
N LEU A 129 16.41 -3.23 -11.35
CA LEU A 129 16.20 -3.52 -12.77
C LEU A 129 15.18 -2.56 -13.36
N ALA A 130 15.39 -2.18 -14.61
CA ALA A 130 14.46 -1.42 -15.40
C ALA A 130 14.37 -1.99 -16.83
N ASN A 131 13.22 -1.87 -17.48
CA ASN A 131 13.10 -2.19 -18.89
C ASN A 131 13.87 -1.17 -19.73
N ALA A 132 14.61 -1.65 -20.72
CA ALA A 132 15.30 -0.77 -21.67
C ALA A 132 14.31 -0.02 -22.57
N HIS A 133 13.25 -0.71 -22.99
CA HIS A 133 12.18 -0.20 -23.83
C HIS A 133 10.84 -0.57 -23.17
N GLY A 134 10.29 0.32 -22.35
CA GLY A 134 9.06 0.09 -21.59
C GLY A 134 9.19 0.52 -20.13
N ASP A 135 8.13 0.41 -19.37
CA ASP A 135 7.96 1.07 -18.08
C ASP A 135 8.26 0.19 -16.87
N GLY A 136 8.39 -1.11 -17.06
CA GLY A 136 8.56 -2.08 -15.96
C GLY A 136 9.86 -1.87 -15.17
N VAL A 137 9.75 -2.05 -13.86
CA VAL A 137 10.83 -1.94 -12.88
C VAL A 137 10.77 -3.09 -11.88
N ALA A 138 11.94 -3.43 -11.30
CA ALA A 138 11.99 -4.46 -10.25
C ALA A 138 13.10 -4.16 -9.23
N HIS A 139 12.86 -4.59 -8.00
CA HIS A 139 13.81 -4.52 -6.90
C HIS A 139 13.91 -5.88 -6.21
N TYR A 140 15.15 -6.37 -6.04
CA TYR A 140 15.45 -7.66 -5.43
C TYR A 140 16.22 -7.48 -4.13
N LEU A 141 15.76 -8.12 -3.08
CA LEU A 141 16.42 -8.16 -1.78
C LEU A 141 16.79 -9.59 -1.44
N SER A 142 17.90 -9.78 -0.76
CA SER A 142 18.24 -11.05 -0.12
C SER A 142 17.21 -11.38 0.97
N ARG A 143 17.00 -12.65 1.22
CA ARG A 143 16.09 -13.15 2.25
C ARG A 143 16.84 -14.08 3.22
N ARG A 144 16.73 -13.82 4.50
CA ARG A 144 17.27 -14.69 5.54
C ARG A 144 16.25 -15.78 5.90
N LYS A 145 16.75 -16.90 6.42
CA LYS A 145 15.90 -18.03 6.82
C LYS A 145 15.02 -17.75 8.04
N ASP A 146 15.48 -16.85 8.92
CA ASP A 146 14.81 -16.45 10.15
C ASP A 146 13.78 -15.34 9.97
N GLU A 147 13.62 -14.81 8.75
CA GLU A 147 12.65 -13.76 8.44
C GLU A 147 11.23 -14.32 8.26
N ARG A 148 10.27 -13.63 8.87
CA ARG A 148 8.84 -13.85 8.67
C ARG A 148 8.22 -12.58 8.08
N PHE A 149 7.39 -12.75 7.06
CA PHE A 149 6.76 -11.63 6.36
C PHE A 149 5.27 -11.55 6.65
N TYR A 150 4.80 -10.33 6.89
CA TYR A 150 3.40 -9.96 7.11
C TYR A 150 3.05 -8.73 6.27
N GLY A 151 1.77 -8.33 6.28
CA GLY A 151 1.31 -7.13 5.60
C GLY A 151 0.58 -7.44 4.30
N LEU A 152 0.76 -6.59 3.28
CA LEU A 152 0.11 -6.60 1.98
C LEU A 152 -1.39 -6.25 2.02
N GLY A 153 -1.89 -5.77 3.17
CA GLY A 153 -3.29 -5.40 3.33
C GLY A 153 -4.25 -6.59 3.28
N GLU A 154 -5.42 -6.40 2.67
CA GLU A 154 -6.44 -7.44 2.52
C GLU A 154 -6.04 -8.44 1.43
N LYS A 155 -5.58 -9.62 1.86
CA LYS A 155 -5.18 -10.73 1.00
C LYS A 155 -5.76 -12.04 1.55
N ALA A 156 -6.12 -12.94 0.66
CA ALA A 156 -6.53 -14.30 1.03
C ALA A 156 -5.40 -15.09 1.68
N GLY A 157 -5.74 -16.12 2.43
CA GLY A 157 -4.81 -17.04 3.07
C GLY A 157 -4.30 -16.60 4.42
N ASP A 158 -3.19 -17.20 4.83
CA ASP A 158 -2.63 -17.03 6.17
C ASP A 158 -2.08 -15.61 6.41
N LEU A 159 -2.03 -15.20 7.67
CA LEU A 159 -1.46 -13.92 8.07
C LEU A 159 0.04 -13.82 7.75
N GLN A 160 0.78 -14.92 7.92
CA GLN A 160 2.18 -15.01 7.53
C GLN A 160 2.30 -15.26 6.02
N ARG A 161 3.03 -14.40 5.33
CA ARG A 161 3.14 -14.34 3.86
C ARG A 161 4.41 -14.99 3.30
N THR A 162 5.29 -15.51 4.15
CA THR A 162 6.58 -16.10 3.77
C THR A 162 6.42 -17.26 2.79
N GLY A 163 7.25 -17.29 1.74
CA GLY A 163 7.24 -18.35 0.72
C GLY A 163 6.11 -18.24 -0.30
N LYS A 164 5.38 -17.13 -0.34
CA LYS A 164 4.27 -16.89 -1.26
C LYS A 164 4.56 -15.68 -2.17
N ARG A 165 3.85 -15.61 -3.30
CA ARG A 165 3.83 -14.49 -4.22
C ARG A 165 2.43 -13.90 -4.26
N TYR A 166 2.33 -12.58 -4.27
CA TYR A 166 1.06 -11.84 -4.31
C TYR A 166 1.07 -10.78 -5.38
N GLU A 167 -0.05 -10.65 -6.07
CA GLU A 167 -0.31 -9.58 -7.02
C GLU A 167 -1.04 -8.42 -6.32
N MET A 168 -0.56 -7.20 -6.56
CA MET A 168 -1.21 -5.95 -6.17
C MET A 168 -1.89 -5.35 -7.39
N ARG A 169 -3.19 -5.56 -7.48
CA ARG A 169 -4.04 -5.03 -8.55
C ARG A 169 -5.42 -4.74 -8.00
N ASN A 170 -5.96 -3.57 -8.27
CA ASN A 170 -7.35 -3.26 -7.94
C ASN A 170 -8.27 -4.02 -8.89
N LEU A 171 -8.88 -5.08 -8.41
CA LEU A 171 -9.72 -5.98 -9.18
C LEU A 171 -11.00 -6.28 -8.40
N ASP A 172 -12.15 -6.28 -9.07
CA ASP A 172 -13.39 -6.78 -8.51
C ASP A 172 -13.39 -8.32 -8.51
N ALA A 173 -12.89 -8.90 -7.44
CA ALA A 173 -12.70 -10.35 -7.28
C ALA A 173 -14.00 -11.03 -6.86
N MET A 174 -15.04 -10.94 -7.66
CA MET A 174 -16.34 -11.57 -7.38
C MET A 174 -16.20 -13.10 -7.24
N GLY A 175 -16.86 -13.65 -6.22
CA GLY A 175 -16.83 -15.08 -5.95
C GLY A 175 -15.48 -15.60 -5.45
N TYR A 176 -14.70 -14.76 -4.77
CA TYR A 176 -13.38 -15.13 -4.27
C TYR A 176 -13.40 -16.23 -3.22
N ASN A 177 -12.33 -17.00 -3.19
CA ASN A 177 -12.01 -17.94 -2.13
C ASN A 177 -11.09 -17.26 -1.11
N ALA A 178 -11.49 -17.26 0.17
CA ALA A 178 -10.76 -16.57 1.24
C ALA A 178 -9.36 -17.17 1.55
N VAL A 179 -9.06 -18.36 1.05
CA VAL A 179 -7.77 -19.04 1.26
C VAL A 179 -6.79 -18.81 0.12
N SER A 180 -7.27 -18.66 -1.12
CA SER A 180 -6.40 -18.81 -2.29
C SER A 180 -6.54 -17.72 -3.36
N THR A 181 -7.60 -16.92 -3.35
CA THR A 181 -7.80 -15.93 -4.43
C THR A 181 -6.81 -14.78 -4.34
N ASP A 182 -6.12 -14.51 -5.43
CA ASP A 182 -5.21 -13.38 -5.61
C ASP A 182 -5.23 -12.94 -7.08
N PRO A 183 -5.31 -11.65 -7.39
CA PRO A 183 -5.43 -10.52 -6.46
C PRO A 183 -6.83 -10.32 -5.89
N LEU A 184 -6.93 -9.46 -4.85
CA LEU A 184 -8.19 -8.95 -4.31
C LEU A 184 -8.31 -7.43 -4.55
N TYR A 185 -9.25 -6.78 -3.85
CA TYR A 185 -9.64 -5.38 -4.10
C TYR A 185 -8.58 -4.33 -3.76
N LYS A 186 -7.64 -4.62 -2.84
CA LYS A 186 -6.73 -3.63 -2.28
C LYS A 186 -5.33 -3.69 -2.88
N HIS A 187 -4.71 -2.50 -3.02
CA HIS A 187 -3.34 -2.31 -3.46
C HIS A 187 -2.54 -1.66 -2.32
N ILE A 188 -1.87 -2.47 -1.52
CA ILE A 188 -1.08 -2.02 -0.37
C ILE A 188 0.28 -2.74 -0.39
N PRO A 189 1.27 -2.24 -1.16
CA PRO A 189 2.57 -2.87 -1.31
C PRO A 189 3.48 -2.58 -0.11
N PHE A 190 3.00 -2.94 1.07
CA PHE A 190 3.67 -2.79 2.35
C PHE A 190 3.90 -4.15 3.00
N THR A 191 5.16 -4.43 3.36
CA THR A 191 5.55 -5.63 4.08
C THR A 191 6.19 -5.28 5.41
N ILE A 192 5.91 -6.09 6.42
CA ILE A 192 6.60 -6.11 7.69
C ILE A 192 7.48 -7.36 7.69
N THR A 193 8.77 -7.18 7.89
CA THR A 193 9.72 -8.26 8.12
C THR A 193 9.98 -8.35 9.61
N GLN A 194 9.69 -9.51 10.20
CA GLN A 194 9.96 -9.81 11.60
C GLN A 194 11.15 -10.76 11.71
N ARG A 195 12.08 -10.41 12.57
CA ARG A 195 13.16 -11.26 13.09
C ARG A 195 13.05 -11.33 14.61
N SER A 196 13.90 -12.13 15.26
CA SER A 196 13.93 -12.25 16.72
C SER A 196 14.43 -10.99 17.42
N ASP A 197 15.30 -10.23 16.77
CA ASP A 197 16.05 -9.09 17.30
C ASP A 197 15.46 -7.73 16.88
N ILE A 198 14.79 -7.67 15.72
CA ILE A 198 14.31 -6.43 15.12
C ILE A 198 13.16 -6.71 14.16
N SER A 199 12.31 -5.72 13.94
CA SER A 199 11.34 -5.70 12.84
C SER A 199 11.55 -4.48 11.97
N TYR A 200 11.22 -4.58 10.68
CA TYR A 200 11.27 -3.44 9.78
C TYR A 200 10.15 -3.47 8.75
N GLY A 201 9.75 -2.30 8.30
CA GLY A 201 8.78 -2.09 7.26
C GLY A 201 9.44 -1.73 5.94
N LEU A 202 8.86 -2.22 4.86
CA LEU A 202 9.22 -1.85 3.49
C LEU A 202 7.94 -1.53 2.74
N PHE A 203 7.78 -0.27 2.34
CA PHE A 203 6.62 0.23 1.61
C PHE A 203 7.03 0.80 0.26
N TYR A 204 6.42 0.33 -0.82
CA TYR A 204 6.64 0.84 -2.18
C TYR A 204 5.53 1.82 -2.54
N ASP A 205 5.87 3.10 -2.71
CA ASP A 205 4.92 4.12 -3.16
C ASP A 205 4.83 4.15 -4.69
N ASN A 206 4.23 3.11 -5.24
CA ASN A 206 4.00 2.94 -6.66
C ASN A 206 2.58 2.42 -6.88
N LEU A 207 1.79 3.11 -7.69
CA LEU A 207 0.37 2.82 -7.92
C LEU A 207 0.11 1.84 -9.07
N SER A 208 1.15 1.47 -9.82
CA SER A 208 1.01 0.49 -10.90
C SER A 208 0.80 -0.92 -10.36
N SER A 209 0.13 -1.76 -11.11
CA SER A 209 0.04 -3.18 -10.78
C SER A 209 1.44 -3.74 -10.54
N CYS A 210 1.58 -4.48 -9.45
CA CYS A 210 2.87 -5.01 -9.05
C CYS A 210 2.75 -6.39 -8.39
N TRP A 211 3.87 -7.07 -8.25
CA TRP A 211 3.99 -8.36 -7.58
C TRP A 211 5.01 -8.26 -6.45
N LEU A 212 4.66 -8.86 -5.32
CA LEU A 212 5.59 -9.10 -4.23
C LEU A 212 5.78 -10.61 -4.07
N ASP A 213 6.98 -11.07 -4.40
CA ASP A 213 7.43 -12.43 -4.16
C ASP A 213 8.23 -12.47 -2.86
N LEU A 214 7.72 -13.19 -1.87
CA LEU A 214 8.29 -13.27 -0.53
C LEU A 214 9.04 -14.60 -0.29
N GLY A 215 9.68 -15.09 -1.34
CA GLY A 215 10.48 -16.30 -1.33
C GLY A 215 9.80 -17.51 -1.96
N ASN A 216 8.81 -17.29 -2.82
CA ASN A 216 8.24 -18.33 -3.67
C ASN A 216 9.15 -18.67 -4.86
N GLU A 217 9.78 -17.67 -5.46
CA GLU A 217 10.73 -17.84 -6.55
C GLU A 217 12.08 -18.32 -6.01
N ILE A 218 12.59 -19.39 -6.59
CA ILE A 218 13.88 -20.01 -6.26
C ILE A 218 14.62 -20.25 -7.56
N ASP A 219 15.89 -19.96 -7.60
CA ASP A 219 16.78 -20.35 -8.69
C ASP A 219 18.08 -20.98 -8.14
N ASN A 220 18.87 -21.58 -9.03
CA ASN A 220 20.11 -22.26 -8.65
C ASN A 220 21.34 -21.32 -8.64
N TYR A 221 21.17 -20.04 -8.95
CA TYR A 221 22.27 -19.08 -9.15
C TYR A 221 22.42 -18.10 -7.97
N HIS A 222 21.34 -17.90 -7.20
CA HIS A 222 21.28 -16.92 -6.12
C HIS A 222 20.94 -17.58 -4.79
N THR A 223 21.43 -16.99 -3.71
CA THR A 223 20.91 -17.27 -2.37
C THR A 223 19.43 -16.85 -2.29
N ALA A 224 18.72 -17.30 -1.26
CA ALA A 224 17.29 -16.98 -1.09
C ALA A 224 17.06 -15.46 -1.17
N TYR A 225 16.04 -15.08 -1.92
CA TYR A 225 15.70 -13.68 -2.16
C TYR A 225 14.18 -13.45 -2.13
N ARG A 226 13.80 -12.19 -2.13
CA ARG A 226 12.45 -11.69 -2.35
C ARG A 226 12.48 -10.58 -3.42
N ARG A 227 11.34 -10.33 -4.03
CA ARG A 227 11.24 -9.40 -5.15
C ARG A 227 9.99 -8.56 -5.07
N TRP A 228 10.13 -7.28 -5.34
CA TRP A 228 9.04 -6.43 -5.82
C TRP A 228 9.26 -6.13 -7.30
N GLN A 229 8.17 -6.16 -8.09
CA GLN A 229 8.21 -5.84 -9.51
C GLN A 229 6.92 -5.13 -9.90
N ALA A 230 7.00 -4.01 -10.62
CA ALA A 230 5.86 -3.26 -11.11
C ALA A 230 5.83 -3.18 -12.64
N GLU A 231 4.63 -3.05 -13.20
CA GLU A 231 4.42 -2.87 -14.64
C GLU A 231 4.96 -1.52 -15.14
N ALA A 232 4.92 -0.49 -14.29
CA ALA A 232 5.38 0.87 -14.60
C ALA A 232 5.72 1.66 -13.33
N GLY A 233 6.12 2.92 -13.51
CA GLY A 233 6.39 3.87 -12.44
C GLY A 233 7.84 3.84 -11.96
N ASP A 234 8.08 4.54 -10.85
CA ASP A 234 9.41 4.63 -10.23
C ASP A 234 9.62 3.50 -9.22
N ILE A 235 10.89 3.16 -8.94
CA ILE A 235 11.22 2.43 -7.72
C ILE A 235 11.32 3.48 -6.62
N ASP A 236 10.27 3.59 -5.83
CA ASP A 236 10.15 4.54 -4.72
C ASP A 236 9.72 3.78 -3.47
N TYR A 237 10.65 3.57 -2.55
CA TYR A 237 10.34 2.83 -1.35
C TYR A 237 10.86 3.49 -0.08
N TYR A 238 10.14 3.19 1.00
CA TYR A 238 10.44 3.64 2.36
C TYR A 238 10.83 2.43 3.19
N LEU A 239 11.99 2.51 3.86
CA LEU A 239 12.43 1.52 4.83
C LEU A 239 12.48 2.15 6.21
N PHE A 240 11.88 1.51 7.19
CA PHE A 240 11.83 1.98 8.57
C PHE A 240 11.84 0.84 9.57
N THR A 241 12.41 1.09 10.74
CA THR A 241 12.63 0.06 11.76
C THR A 241 11.74 0.23 12.98
N GLY A 242 11.51 -0.87 13.69
CA GLY A 242 10.86 -0.92 14.99
C GLY A 242 11.35 -2.14 15.77
N LYS A 243 11.35 -2.08 17.10
CA LYS A 243 11.77 -3.22 17.93
C LYS A 243 10.86 -4.43 17.70
N GLN A 244 9.59 -4.19 17.45
CA GLN A 244 8.57 -5.21 17.24
C GLN A 244 7.60 -4.80 16.14
N VAL A 245 6.78 -5.74 15.68
CA VAL A 245 5.79 -5.56 14.59
C VAL A 245 4.88 -4.35 14.84
N LEU A 246 4.44 -4.13 16.08
CA LEU A 246 3.57 -2.99 16.42
C LEU A 246 4.26 -1.64 16.20
N ASP A 247 5.57 -1.54 16.48
CA ASP A 247 6.31 -0.29 16.25
C ASP A 247 6.43 0.01 14.76
N VAL A 248 6.66 -1.02 13.93
CA VAL A 248 6.64 -0.90 12.47
C VAL A 248 5.26 -0.47 11.96
N THR A 249 4.18 -1.02 12.53
CA THR A 249 2.81 -0.61 12.18
C THR A 249 2.55 0.86 12.55
N LYS A 250 3.00 1.31 13.72
CA LYS A 250 2.91 2.73 14.12
C LYS A 250 3.69 3.65 13.17
N ALA A 251 4.90 3.24 12.78
CA ALA A 251 5.71 3.99 11.83
C ALA A 251 5.04 4.07 10.44
N PHE A 252 4.43 2.98 9.98
CA PHE A 252 3.66 2.97 8.74
C PHE A 252 2.45 3.92 8.79
N VAL A 253 1.69 3.90 9.89
CA VAL A 253 0.55 4.82 10.10
C VAL A 253 1.02 6.28 10.20
N ARG A 254 2.19 6.52 10.80
CA ARG A 254 2.81 7.85 10.81
C ARG A 254 3.17 8.33 9.39
N LEU A 255 3.68 7.43 8.57
CA LEU A 255 4.08 7.71 7.18
C LEU A 255 2.86 7.96 6.27
N THR A 256 1.82 7.14 6.40
CA THR A 256 0.68 7.11 5.46
C THR A 256 -0.60 7.77 5.99
N GLY A 257 -0.56 8.31 7.18
CA GLY A 257 -1.72 8.92 7.84
C GLY A 257 -2.54 7.93 8.67
N LYS A 258 -3.35 8.48 9.54
CA LYS A 258 -4.21 7.70 10.44
C LYS A 258 -5.57 7.44 9.82
N THR A 259 -6.18 6.33 10.18
CA THR A 259 -7.59 6.06 9.89
C THR A 259 -8.47 7.14 10.52
N LEU A 260 -9.48 7.60 9.78
CA LEU A 260 -10.49 8.50 10.30
C LEU A 260 -11.13 7.93 11.58
N PHE A 261 -11.22 8.74 12.62
CA PHE A 261 -12.00 8.41 13.81
C PHE A 261 -13.48 8.62 13.51
N GLY A 262 -14.11 7.56 12.97
CA GLY A 262 -15.50 7.57 12.54
C GLY A 262 -16.49 7.47 13.70
N PRO A 263 -17.80 7.70 13.45
CA PRO A 263 -18.83 7.54 14.47
C PRO A 263 -18.98 6.07 14.88
N LYS A 264 -19.34 5.83 16.14
CA LYS A 264 -19.44 4.47 16.72
C LYS A 264 -20.33 3.54 15.92
N TRP A 265 -21.44 4.01 15.36
CA TRP A 265 -22.36 3.21 14.56
C TRP A 265 -21.69 2.59 13.30
N SER A 266 -20.67 3.23 12.75
CA SER A 266 -19.95 2.71 11.57
C SER A 266 -19.11 1.47 11.87
N LEU A 267 -18.90 1.14 13.13
CA LEU A 267 -18.20 -0.05 13.60
C LEU A 267 -19.15 -1.21 13.99
N GLY A 268 -20.45 -0.96 13.93
CA GLY A 268 -21.47 -1.96 14.22
C GLY A 268 -21.85 -2.79 12.99
N TYR A 269 -22.87 -3.64 13.17
CA TYR A 269 -23.35 -4.46 12.07
C TYR A 269 -24.01 -3.60 10.98
N SER A 270 -23.56 -3.77 9.75
CA SER A 270 -24.12 -3.17 8.56
C SER A 270 -24.68 -4.23 7.62
N GLY A 271 -25.97 -4.19 7.35
CA GLY A 271 -26.59 -5.06 6.37
C GLY A 271 -26.34 -4.58 4.94
N SER A 272 -26.18 -5.50 4.00
CA SER A 272 -26.14 -5.22 2.57
C SER A 272 -26.44 -6.47 1.75
N THR A 273 -27.27 -6.33 0.70
CA THR A 273 -27.48 -7.41 -0.25
C THR A 273 -28.00 -6.88 -1.61
N MET A 274 -27.49 -7.44 -2.69
CA MET A 274 -27.99 -7.19 -4.04
C MET A 274 -29.38 -7.79 -4.20
N HIS A 275 -29.68 -8.90 -3.52
CA HIS A 275 -30.97 -9.60 -3.64
C HIS A 275 -32.16 -8.65 -3.36
N TYR A 276 -32.10 -7.84 -2.31
CA TYR A 276 -33.17 -6.91 -1.96
C TYR A 276 -33.28 -5.74 -2.95
N THR A 277 -32.14 -5.17 -3.35
CA THR A 277 -32.15 -4.00 -4.23
C THR A 277 -32.41 -4.35 -5.70
N ASP A 278 -32.13 -5.57 -6.12
CA ASP A 278 -32.44 -6.07 -7.48
C ASP A 278 -33.91 -6.56 -7.61
N ALA A 279 -34.59 -6.83 -6.50
CA ALA A 279 -35.97 -7.28 -6.48
C ALA A 279 -36.92 -6.26 -7.15
N PRO A 280 -37.98 -6.71 -7.83
CA PRO A 280 -39.00 -5.81 -8.38
C PRO A 280 -39.73 -4.96 -7.33
N ASP A 281 -39.85 -5.49 -6.08
CA ASP A 281 -40.46 -4.85 -4.93
C ASP A 281 -39.40 -4.43 -3.89
N ALA A 282 -38.25 -3.92 -4.32
CA ALA A 282 -37.09 -3.63 -3.51
C ALA A 282 -37.42 -2.83 -2.24
N GLN A 283 -38.31 -1.83 -2.32
CA GLN A 283 -38.70 -1.06 -1.14
C GLN A 283 -39.30 -1.95 -0.03
N ASN A 284 -40.18 -2.89 -0.39
CA ASN A 284 -40.81 -3.79 0.57
C ASN A 284 -39.81 -4.77 1.17
N GLN A 285 -38.87 -5.29 0.35
CA GLN A 285 -37.81 -6.18 0.84
C GLN A 285 -36.88 -5.47 1.83
N LEU A 286 -36.52 -4.23 1.53
CA LEU A 286 -35.65 -3.41 2.39
C LEU A 286 -36.38 -3.04 3.72
N MET A 287 -37.64 -2.67 3.67
CA MET A 287 -38.41 -2.41 4.88
C MET A 287 -38.66 -3.68 5.71
N ASN A 288 -38.80 -4.84 5.05
CA ASN A 288 -38.90 -6.12 5.74
C ASN A 288 -37.60 -6.51 6.48
N PHE A 289 -36.45 -6.08 5.98
CA PHE A 289 -35.18 -6.28 6.69
C PHE A 289 -35.21 -5.64 8.10
N ILE A 290 -35.74 -4.42 8.22
CA ILE A 290 -35.90 -3.73 9.52
C ILE A 290 -36.75 -4.60 10.46
N ARG A 291 -37.89 -5.06 9.96
CA ARG A 291 -38.81 -5.91 10.73
C ARG A 291 -38.16 -7.23 11.17
N LEU A 292 -37.35 -7.85 10.32
CA LEU A 292 -36.62 -9.06 10.68
C LEU A 292 -35.58 -8.82 11.77
N CYS A 293 -34.85 -7.70 11.70
CA CYS A 293 -33.91 -7.33 12.76
C CYS A 293 -34.62 -7.16 14.11
N GLU A 294 -35.75 -6.48 14.13
CA GLU A 294 -36.57 -6.31 15.32
C GLU A 294 -37.12 -7.66 15.83
N GLN A 295 -37.74 -8.45 14.97
CA GLN A 295 -38.33 -9.73 15.28
C GLN A 295 -37.32 -10.71 15.90
N HIS A 296 -36.11 -10.71 15.41
CA HIS A 296 -35.04 -11.64 15.82
C HIS A 296 -34.06 -11.01 16.83
N ALA A 297 -34.33 -9.79 17.31
CA ALA A 297 -33.49 -9.04 18.24
C ALA A 297 -32.05 -8.95 17.77
N ILE A 298 -31.84 -8.74 16.46
CA ILE A 298 -30.53 -8.56 15.85
C ILE A 298 -30.15 -7.09 15.88
N PRO A 299 -29.14 -6.68 16.66
CA PRO A 299 -28.67 -5.31 16.66
C PRO A 299 -28.06 -4.98 15.29
N CYS A 300 -28.55 -3.90 14.69
CA CYS A 300 -28.07 -3.43 13.39
C CYS A 300 -27.94 -1.91 13.42
N ASP A 301 -26.81 -1.37 12.97
CA ASP A 301 -26.51 0.06 13.01
C ASP A 301 -26.74 0.75 11.67
N SER A 302 -26.59 0.03 10.57
CA SER A 302 -26.72 0.60 9.24
C SER A 302 -27.13 -0.42 8.17
N PHE A 303 -27.62 0.07 7.06
CA PHE A 303 -27.81 -0.73 5.85
C PHE A 303 -27.23 0.00 4.64
N GLN A 304 -26.49 -0.75 3.83
CA GLN A 304 -25.91 -0.23 2.59
C GLN A 304 -26.71 -0.76 1.38
N LEU A 305 -27.36 0.15 0.66
CA LEU A 305 -28.06 -0.21 -0.56
C LEU A 305 -27.04 -0.64 -1.59
N SER A 306 -27.18 -1.85 -2.11
CA SER A 306 -26.49 -2.26 -3.33
C SER A 306 -27.10 -1.56 -4.54
N SER A 307 -26.37 -1.43 -5.64
CA SER A 307 -26.71 -0.57 -6.78
C SER A 307 -27.99 -0.96 -7.57
N GLY A 308 -28.66 -2.04 -7.22
CA GLY A 308 -29.91 -2.48 -7.87
C GLY A 308 -31.05 -1.48 -7.82
N TYR A 309 -31.08 -0.60 -6.79
CA TYR A 309 -32.10 0.42 -6.64
C TYR A 309 -32.11 1.49 -7.77
N THR A 310 -30.99 1.60 -8.51
CA THR A 310 -30.88 2.52 -9.65
C THR A 310 -31.14 1.86 -11.01
N SER A 311 -31.32 0.54 -11.03
CA SER A 311 -31.30 -0.27 -12.23
C SER A 311 -32.63 -0.14 -12.98
N ILE A 312 -32.58 0.25 -14.26
CA ILE A 312 -33.72 0.37 -15.18
C ILE A 312 -33.39 -0.41 -16.46
N ASN A 313 -34.28 -1.32 -16.88
CA ASN A 313 -34.11 -2.16 -18.07
C ASN A 313 -32.75 -2.87 -18.16
N GLY A 314 -32.27 -3.40 -17.02
CA GLY A 314 -30.99 -4.11 -16.92
C GLY A 314 -29.75 -3.22 -16.91
N LYS A 315 -29.89 -1.91 -17.05
CA LYS A 315 -28.77 -0.95 -16.93
C LYS A 315 -28.74 -0.32 -15.54
N ARG A 316 -27.57 -0.13 -14.97
CA ARG A 316 -27.37 0.53 -13.66
C ARG A 316 -26.99 1.99 -13.87
N TYR A 317 -27.92 2.87 -13.53
CA TYR A 317 -27.72 4.31 -13.56
C TYR A 317 -27.14 4.79 -12.20
N VAL A 318 -26.71 6.05 -12.12
CA VAL A 318 -26.28 6.71 -10.90
C VAL A 318 -27.08 7.99 -10.67
N PHE A 319 -27.11 8.45 -9.41
CA PHE A 319 -27.86 9.68 -9.02
C PHE A 319 -29.35 9.66 -9.34
N ASN A 320 -29.96 8.46 -9.39
CA ASN A 320 -31.39 8.27 -9.66
C ASN A 320 -31.99 7.20 -8.77
N TRP A 321 -33.30 7.10 -8.75
CA TRP A 321 -34.08 6.00 -8.20
C TRP A 321 -34.87 5.31 -9.33
N ASN A 322 -34.93 3.99 -9.28
CA ASN A 322 -35.97 3.29 -10.03
C ASN A 322 -37.27 3.32 -9.22
N TYR A 323 -38.21 4.21 -9.56
CA TYR A 323 -39.46 4.40 -8.81
C TYR A 323 -40.41 3.22 -8.96
N ASP A 324 -40.26 2.32 -9.94
CA ASP A 324 -41.01 1.07 -9.98
C ASP A 324 -40.62 0.12 -8.85
N LYS A 325 -39.34 0.10 -8.51
CA LYS A 325 -38.79 -0.73 -7.42
C LYS A 325 -38.87 -0.06 -6.04
N VAL A 326 -38.67 1.23 -6.02
CA VAL A 326 -38.63 2.06 -4.79
C VAL A 326 -39.54 3.28 -5.03
N PRO A 327 -40.86 3.09 -4.95
CA PRO A 327 -41.81 4.15 -5.28
C PRO A 327 -41.75 5.35 -4.32
N GLN A 328 -41.33 5.13 -3.05
CA GLN A 328 -41.32 6.16 -2.03
C GLN A 328 -39.97 6.15 -1.26
N PRO A 329 -38.84 6.54 -1.92
CA PRO A 329 -37.52 6.45 -1.29
C PRO A 329 -37.39 7.26 0.01
N LYS A 330 -38.11 8.40 0.12
CA LYS A 330 -38.12 9.20 1.36
C LYS A 330 -38.78 8.45 2.52
N VAL A 331 -39.92 7.77 2.26
CA VAL A 331 -40.63 6.97 3.27
C VAL A 331 -39.75 5.80 3.71
N MET A 332 -39.15 5.09 2.77
CA MET A 332 -38.21 4.00 3.04
C MET A 332 -37.03 4.47 3.90
N SER A 333 -36.37 5.56 3.50
CA SER A 333 -35.25 6.12 4.25
C SER A 333 -35.65 6.52 5.65
N GLN A 334 -36.83 7.14 5.84
CA GLN A 334 -37.35 7.51 7.14
C GLN A 334 -37.60 6.28 8.03
N SER A 335 -38.12 5.18 7.46
CA SER A 335 -38.34 3.93 8.20
C SER A 335 -37.03 3.35 8.76
N PHE A 336 -35.92 3.43 8.03
CA PHE A 336 -34.60 3.06 8.55
C PHE A 336 -34.18 3.97 9.68
N HIS A 337 -34.35 5.28 9.54
CA HIS A 337 -33.97 6.25 10.58
C HIS A 337 -34.81 6.08 11.83
N ASP A 338 -36.12 5.85 11.73
CA ASP A 338 -37.03 5.62 12.85
C ASP A 338 -36.67 4.34 13.63
N ALA A 339 -36.13 3.33 12.92
CA ALA A 339 -35.60 2.12 13.52
C ALA A 339 -34.17 2.28 14.09
N GLY A 340 -33.60 3.49 14.04
CA GLY A 340 -32.24 3.78 14.51
C GLY A 340 -31.11 3.40 13.54
N LEU A 341 -31.42 2.92 12.33
CA LEU A 341 -30.44 2.51 11.33
C LEU A 341 -30.04 3.68 10.44
N LYS A 342 -28.75 3.74 10.11
CA LYS A 342 -28.23 4.64 9.05
C LYS A 342 -28.36 3.96 7.70
N LEU A 343 -28.79 4.71 6.70
CA LEU A 343 -28.92 4.22 5.32
C LEU A 343 -27.85 4.85 4.43
N ALA A 344 -27.04 4.03 3.77
CA ALA A 344 -26.02 4.46 2.83
C ALA A 344 -26.35 3.93 1.42
N ALA A 345 -26.30 4.80 0.42
CA ALA A 345 -26.55 4.43 -0.98
C ALA A 345 -25.23 4.16 -1.70
N ASN A 346 -25.07 2.98 -2.27
CA ASN A 346 -23.93 2.67 -3.13
C ASN A 346 -24.06 3.46 -4.44
N ILE A 347 -23.03 4.21 -4.77
CA ILE A 347 -22.96 4.98 -6.03
C ILE A 347 -21.80 4.44 -6.86
N LYS A 348 -22.07 3.97 -8.07
CA LYS A 348 -21.03 3.56 -9.01
C LYS A 348 -20.30 4.80 -9.53
N PRO A 349 -18.96 4.79 -9.62
CA PRO A 349 -18.18 5.93 -10.10
C PRO A 349 -18.14 5.98 -11.64
N CYS A 350 -19.28 5.82 -12.29
CA CYS A 350 -19.40 5.78 -13.74
C CYS A 350 -20.75 6.31 -14.19
N LEU A 351 -20.77 6.93 -15.38
CA LEU A 351 -21.98 7.33 -16.08
C LEU A 351 -22.14 6.49 -17.35
N LEU A 352 -23.32 6.08 -17.65
CA LEU A 352 -23.65 5.49 -18.96
C LEU A 352 -23.70 6.60 -20.03
N GLN A 353 -23.44 6.25 -21.27
CA GLN A 353 -23.53 7.22 -22.38
C GLN A 353 -24.95 7.78 -22.59
N ASP A 354 -25.95 7.01 -22.17
CA ASP A 354 -27.37 7.35 -22.25
C ASP A 354 -28.00 7.74 -20.90
N HIS A 355 -27.16 8.23 -19.98
CA HIS A 355 -27.58 8.62 -18.62
C HIS A 355 -28.50 9.83 -18.65
#